data_06ff0295e990b4db0a3876521f8eae75
#
_entry.id   06ff0295e990b4db0a3876521f8eae75
#
_cell.length_a   1.000
_cell.length_b   1.000
_cell.length_c   1.000
_cell.angle_alpha   90.00
_cell.angle_beta   90.00
_cell.angle_gamma   90.00
#
_symmetry.space_group_name_H-M   'P 1'
#
loop_
_entity.id
_entity.type
_entity.pdbx_description
1 polymer ?
#
loop_
_entity_poly.entity_id
_entity_poly.type
_entity_poly.pdbx_seq_one_letter_code
_entity_poly.pdbx_strand_id
1 'polypeptide(L)'
;MDGPDDATVRLACGDRPPVRDGLASERVVSVLFGTDVEAWRTGWQRTAAGTPSREAVVDASDIARSETATSTQVVANGGLAYTVLGRAAGNERVLDAVASHLDGAPSGTVDLVIDDLDPVAARDGHDSAVAFTDRLLERFGKRANRIALGCSLGGPVKLVSRVDSVASADADTVAAVERLSREDPTTFGYVRRHWAEAKQGIEACDRNYPQSKQVHAALSDPETTPRTLGAALSGLVRLGALDTWSETVGPTRYDLTAYRPDRGWAIGAAIEAGASDD
;
A
#
# COMPACT_ATOMS: atom_id res chain seq x y z
N MET A 1 25.99 -15.88 -16.35
CA MET A 1 25.51 -14.50 -16.68
C MET A 1 24.10 -14.47 -16.11
N ASP A 2 24.03 -14.04 -14.83
CA ASP A 2 22.75 -13.97 -14.13
C ASP A 2 21.87 -12.96 -14.87
N GLY A 3 20.62 -13.36 -15.14
CA GLY A 3 19.63 -12.45 -15.69
C GLY A 3 19.38 -11.30 -14.68
N PRO A 4 18.80 -10.17 -15.12
CA PRO A 4 18.43 -9.13 -14.18
C PRO A 4 17.50 -9.73 -13.13
N ASP A 5 17.85 -9.57 -11.85
CA ASP A 5 16.99 -9.93 -10.73
C ASP A 5 15.66 -9.19 -10.87
N ASP A 6 14.57 -9.82 -10.42
CA ASP A 6 13.26 -9.16 -10.38
C ASP A 6 13.35 -7.90 -9.49
N ALA A 7 12.59 -6.86 -9.84
CA ALA A 7 12.55 -5.63 -9.05
C ALA A 7 12.13 -5.90 -7.61
N THR A 8 12.79 -5.25 -6.66
CA THR A 8 12.29 -5.24 -5.28
C THR A 8 11.01 -4.41 -5.21
N VAL A 9 9.93 -5.02 -4.76
CA VAL A 9 8.61 -4.40 -4.65
C VAL A 9 8.32 -4.02 -3.21
N ARG A 10 7.99 -2.75 -2.98
CA ARG A 10 7.69 -2.21 -1.66
C ARG A 10 6.32 -1.56 -1.63
N LEU A 11 5.51 -1.89 -0.64
CA LEU A 11 4.27 -1.20 -0.32
C LEU A 11 4.54 -0.17 0.79
N ALA A 12 4.16 1.08 0.56
CA ALA A 12 4.22 2.15 1.55
C ALA A 12 2.80 2.58 1.93
N CYS A 13 2.48 2.52 3.23
CA CYS A 13 1.12 2.77 3.74
C CYS A 13 1.08 3.99 4.65
N GLY A 14 -0.03 4.73 4.60
CA GLY A 14 -0.30 5.88 5.46
C GLY A 14 -0.98 7.03 4.74
N ASP A 15 -1.40 8.07 5.47
CA ASP A 15 -2.03 9.27 4.90
C ASP A 15 -1.12 9.99 3.86
N ARG A 16 0.17 9.79 3.97
CA ARG A 16 1.20 10.26 3.02
C ARG A 16 2.23 9.16 2.86
N PRO A 17 1.94 8.17 2.00
CA PRO A 17 2.81 7.02 1.87
C PRO A 17 4.26 7.42 1.58
N PRO A 18 5.25 6.90 2.33
CA PRO A 18 6.65 7.24 2.15
C PRO A 18 7.25 6.53 0.93
N VAL A 19 6.59 6.63 -0.22
CA VAL A 19 6.95 5.91 -1.46
C VAL A 19 8.32 6.31 -2.02
N ARG A 20 8.81 7.51 -1.67
CA ARG A 20 10.13 8.00 -2.12
C ARG A 20 11.29 7.45 -1.29
N ASP A 21 10.99 6.93 -0.09
CA ASP A 21 12.03 6.45 0.80
C ASP A 21 12.68 5.18 0.24
N GLY A 22 14.00 5.14 0.32
CA GLY A 22 14.78 4.01 -0.17
C GLY A 22 14.96 3.95 -1.69
N LEU A 23 14.41 4.89 -2.48
CA LEU A 23 14.74 5.02 -3.89
C LEU A 23 16.17 5.51 -4.04
N ALA A 24 16.93 4.93 -4.95
CA ALA A 24 18.34 5.21 -5.12
C ALA A 24 18.78 5.37 -6.58
N SER A 25 17.87 5.11 -7.53
CA SER A 25 18.20 5.26 -8.95
C SER A 25 18.25 6.73 -9.37
N GLU A 26 19.18 7.05 -10.25
CA GLU A 26 19.25 8.40 -10.84
C GLU A 26 18.02 8.72 -11.71
N ARG A 27 17.32 7.69 -12.18
CA ARG A 27 16.12 7.81 -13.00
C ARG A 27 14.93 7.24 -12.25
N VAL A 28 13.87 8.03 -12.16
CA VAL A 28 12.60 7.65 -11.54
C VAL A 28 11.45 7.88 -12.52
N VAL A 29 10.55 6.92 -12.62
CA VAL A 29 9.25 7.06 -13.29
C VAL A 29 8.17 7.05 -12.22
N SER A 30 7.40 8.14 -12.12
CA SER A 30 6.36 8.31 -11.11
C SER A 30 4.98 8.34 -11.77
N VAL A 31 4.04 7.56 -11.24
CA VAL A 31 2.62 7.62 -11.60
C VAL A 31 1.88 8.29 -10.46
N LEU A 32 1.17 9.36 -10.76
CA LEU A 32 0.44 10.15 -9.77
C LEU A 32 -1.06 9.97 -9.97
N PHE A 33 -1.71 9.36 -8.99
CA PHE A 33 -3.16 9.24 -8.90
C PHE A 33 -3.77 10.16 -7.84
N GLY A 34 -3.07 10.39 -6.72
CA GLY A 34 -3.55 11.13 -5.56
C GLY A 34 -2.87 12.48 -5.36
N THR A 35 -1.72 12.73 -5.98
CA THR A 35 -0.91 13.93 -5.75
C THR A 35 -0.74 14.72 -7.05
N ASP A 36 -0.76 16.06 -6.98
CA ASP A 36 -0.38 16.89 -8.12
C ASP A 36 1.15 16.92 -8.32
N VAL A 37 1.60 17.26 -9.52
CA VAL A 37 3.00 17.24 -9.90
C VAL A 37 3.87 18.21 -9.09
N GLU A 38 3.33 19.36 -8.73
CA GLU A 38 4.09 20.38 -7.95
C GLU A 38 4.32 19.90 -6.52
N ALA A 39 3.26 19.40 -5.85
CA ALA A 39 3.35 18.80 -4.54
C ALA A 39 4.25 17.56 -4.55
N TRP A 40 4.15 16.74 -5.59
CA TRP A 40 5.01 15.58 -5.79
C TRP A 40 6.49 15.99 -5.85
N ARG A 41 6.85 16.93 -6.69
CA ARG A 41 8.23 17.41 -6.85
C ARG A 41 8.78 18.10 -5.59
N THR A 42 7.96 18.90 -4.92
CA THR A 42 8.32 19.52 -3.64
C THR A 42 8.63 18.46 -2.58
N GLY A 43 7.97 17.32 -2.64
CA GLY A 43 8.19 16.20 -1.73
C GLY A 43 9.61 15.63 -1.81
N TRP A 44 10.28 15.65 -2.97
CA TRP A 44 11.66 15.18 -3.11
C TRP A 44 12.67 15.98 -2.29
N GLN A 45 12.44 17.26 -2.11
CA GLN A 45 13.33 18.12 -1.31
C GLN A 45 13.38 17.72 0.16
N ARG A 46 12.44 16.90 0.62
CA ARG A 46 12.33 16.40 2.00
C ARG A 46 12.91 15.01 2.18
N THR A 47 13.34 14.37 1.11
CA THR A 47 13.93 13.03 1.16
C THR A 47 15.46 13.11 1.27
N ALA A 48 16.07 12.12 1.93
CA ALA A 48 17.51 12.05 2.06
C ALA A 48 18.23 11.86 0.71
N ALA A 49 17.57 11.23 -0.27
CA ALA A 49 18.12 11.02 -1.61
C ALA A 49 18.07 12.28 -2.49
N GLY A 50 17.26 13.29 -2.12
CA GLY A 50 17.07 14.49 -2.94
C GLY A 50 16.28 14.23 -4.21
N THR A 51 16.26 15.21 -5.12
CA THR A 51 15.57 15.11 -6.41
C THR A 51 16.35 14.21 -7.37
N PRO A 52 15.73 13.22 -8.03
CA PRO A 52 16.41 12.39 -9.02
C PRO A 52 16.92 13.23 -10.19
N SER A 53 18.04 12.84 -10.78
CA SER A 53 18.66 13.57 -11.91
C SER A 53 17.82 13.48 -13.19
N ARG A 54 17.03 12.43 -13.32
CA ARG A 54 16.08 12.21 -14.42
C ARG A 54 14.74 11.74 -13.84
N GLU A 55 13.69 12.50 -14.06
CA GLU A 55 12.36 12.19 -13.60
C GLU A 55 11.39 12.13 -14.78
N ALA A 56 10.55 11.09 -14.81
CA ALA A 56 9.40 11.04 -15.67
C ALA A 56 8.15 10.95 -14.81
N VAL A 57 7.15 11.79 -15.10
CA VAL A 57 5.89 11.81 -14.36
C VAL A 57 4.74 11.50 -15.30
N VAL A 58 3.96 10.49 -14.96
CA VAL A 58 2.67 10.17 -15.57
C VAL A 58 1.60 10.67 -14.60
N ASP A 59 0.99 11.80 -14.94
CA ASP A 59 -0.11 12.38 -14.18
C ASP A 59 -1.43 11.78 -14.62
N ALA A 60 -1.94 10.88 -13.81
CA ALA A 60 -3.24 10.24 -13.95
C ALA A 60 -4.23 10.71 -12.85
N SER A 61 -3.89 11.81 -12.15
CA SER A 61 -4.73 12.37 -11.10
C SER A 61 -5.97 13.05 -11.68
N ASP A 62 -7.08 12.99 -10.93
CA ASP A 62 -8.31 13.75 -11.26
C ASP A 62 -8.11 15.27 -11.11
N ILE A 63 -6.96 15.70 -10.61
CA ILE A 63 -6.58 17.11 -10.41
C ILE A 63 -6.13 17.74 -11.73
N ALA A 64 -5.65 16.95 -12.69
CA ALA A 64 -5.34 17.43 -14.03
C ALA A 64 -6.65 17.81 -14.76
N ARG A 65 -7.03 19.08 -14.69
CA ARG A 65 -8.30 19.65 -15.18
C ARG A 65 -8.45 19.72 -16.69
N SER A 66 -7.74 18.95 -17.46
CA SER A 66 -7.83 18.93 -18.92
C SER A 66 -8.67 17.76 -19.39
N GLU A 67 -9.89 18.04 -19.85
CA GLU A 67 -10.83 17.05 -20.42
C GLU A 67 -10.37 16.47 -21.77
N THR A 68 -9.27 16.94 -22.34
CA THR A 68 -8.87 16.57 -23.71
C THR A 68 -7.39 16.28 -23.82
N ALA A 69 -7.13 15.11 -24.33
CA ALA A 69 -5.88 14.63 -24.93
C ALA A 69 -4.71 14.28 -23.98
N THR A 70 -4.24 13.06 -24.14
CA THR A 70 -2.91 12.65 -23.69
C THR A 70 -1.88 13.58 -24.32
N SER A 71 -1.15 14.35 -23.53
CA SER A 71 -0.04 15.16 -23.99
C SER A 71 1.22 14.81 -23.24
N THR A 72 2.30 14.49 -23.95
CA THR A 72 3.63 14.33 -23.36
C THR A 72 4.41 15.62 -23.58
N GLN A 73 4.84 16.26 -22.51
CA GLN A 73 5.69 17.43 -22.55
C GLN A 73 7.05 17.09 -21.94
N VAL A 74 8.12 17.39 -22.68
CA VAL A 74 9.48 17.31 -22.14
C VAL A 74 9.92 18.71 -21.74
N VAL A 75 10.15 18.92 -20.47
CA VAL A 75 10.66 20.20 -19.95
C VAL A 75 12.18 20.19 -20.08
N ALA A 76 12.72 20.98 -21.01
CA ALA A 76 14.13 20.95 -21.41
C ALA A 76 15.13 21.36 -20.29
N ASN A 77 14.68 22.05 -19.26
CA ASN A 77 15.56 22.60 -18.20
C ASN A 77 15.36 21.91 -16.85
N GLY A 78 15.63 20.61 -16.75
CA GLY A 78 15.56 19.95 -15.43
C GLY A 78 15.42 18.44 -15.42
N GLY A 79 15.60 17.78 -16.57
CA GLY A 79 15.52 16.31 -16.62
C GLY A 79 14.13 15.73 -16.36
N LEU A 80 13.06 16.54 -16.47
CA LEU A 80 11.68 16.13 -16.28
C LEU A 80 11.00 15.83 -17.61
N ALA A 81 10.50 14.61 -17.77
CA ALA A 81 9.52 14.25 -18.78
C ALA A 81 8.13 14.17 -18.13
N TYR A 82 7.12 14.74 -18.79
CA TYR A 82 5.78 14.84 -18.19
C TYR A 82 4.72 14.38 -19.19
N THR A 83 3.88 13.44 -18.76
CA THR A 83 2.73 12.94 -19.53
C THR A 83 1.45 13.14 -18.73
N VAL A 84 0.51 13.89 -19.27
CA VAL A 84 -0.83 14.04 -18.69
C VAL A 84 -1.78 13.05 -19.34
N LEU A 85 -2.48 12.28 -18.52
CA LEU A 85 -3.55 11.40 -18.94
C LEU A 85 -4.88 12.04 -18.54
N GLY A 86 -5.83 12.13 -19.50
CA GLY A 86 -7.16 12.64 -19.17
C GLY A 86 -7.91 11.72 -18.21
N ARG A 87 -8.86 12.26 -17.46
CA ARG A 87 -9.69 11.62 -16.44
C ARG A 87 -10.29 10.25 -16.82
N ALA A 88 -10.55 10.03 -18.11
CA ALA A 88 -11.10 8.77 -18.63
C ALA A 88 -10.02 7.75 -19.02
N ALA A 89 -8.74 8.02 -18.73
CA ALA A 89 -7.69 7.08 -19.06
C ALA A 89 -7.80 5.82 -18.20
N GLY A 90 -8.12 4.69 -18.83
CA GLY A 90 -8.11 3.40 -18.15
C GLY A 90 -6.71 2.97 -17.76
N ASN A 91 -6.62 1.99 -16.86
CA ASN A 91 -5.37 1.46 -16.31
C ASN A 91 -4.35 1.05 -17.39
N GLU A 92 -4.79 0.52 -18.55
CA GLU A 92 -3.89 0.17 -19.65
C GLU A 92 -3.16 1.37 -20.24
N ARG A 93 -3.83 2.52 -20.38
CA ARG A 93 -3.18 3.75 -20.88
C ARG A 93 -2.12 4.27 -19.92
N VAL A 94 -2.33 4.09 -18.63
CA VAL A 94 -1.31 4.40 -17.61
C VAL A 94 -0.09 3.51 -17.80
N LEU A 95 -0.29 2.20 -17.94
CA LEU A 95 0.80 1.25 -18.17
C LEU A 95 1.54 1.52 -19.50
N ASP A 96 0.83 1.93 -20.56
CA ASP A 96 1.46 2.32 -21.84
C ASP A 96 2.29 3.59 -21.71
N ALA A 97 1.81 4.58 -20.95
CA ALA A 97 2.59 5.79 -20.68
C ALA A 97 3.85 5.47 -19.87
N VAL A 98 3.75 4.62 -18.84
CA VAL A 98 4.93 4.12 -18.10
C VAL A 98 5.91 3.42 -19.04
N ALA A 99 5.43 2.52 -19.91
CA ALA A 99 6.26 1.81 -20.86
C ALA A 99 7.06 2.78 -21.76
N SER A 100 6.40 3.83 -22.28
CA SER A 100 7.06 4.83 -23.14
C SER A 100 8.19 5.58 -22.41
N HIS A 101 8.08 5.79 -21.10
CA HIS A 101 9.13 6.41 -20.30
C HIS A 101 10.25 5.45 -19.91
N LEU A 102 9.98 4.14 -19.91
CA LEU A 102 11.00 3.11 -19.67
C LEU A 102 11.75 2.72 -20.96
N ASP A 103 11.22 3.05 -22.13
CA ASP A 103 11.87 2.70 -23.39
C ASP A 103 13.25 3.37 -23.54
N GLY A 104 14.22 2.55 -23.95
CA GLY A 104 15.62 2.98 -24.06
C GLY A 104 16.41 3.07 -22.75
N ALA A 105 15.78 2.75 -21.60
CA ALA A 105 16.50 2.59 -20.35
C ALA A 105 17.01 1.15 -20.21
N PRO A 106 18.26 0.93 -19.73
CA PRO A 106 18.71 -0.41 -19.36
C PRO A 106 17.84 -1.00 -18.24
N SER A 107 17.56 -2.30 -18.26
CA SER A 107 16.83 -2.97 -17.18
C SER A 107 17.59 -2.83 -15.87
N GLY A 108 16.84 -2.70 -14.75
CA GLY A 108 17.40 -2.55 -13.42
C GLY A 108 18.03 -1.18 -13.12
N THR A 109 17.82 -0.14 -13.94
CA THR A 109 18.39 1.21 -13.73
C THR A 109 17.36 2.28 -13.42
N VAL A 110 16.08 1.92 -13.35
CA VAL A 110 14.97 2.85 -13.15
C VAL A 110 14.14 2.41 -11.96
N ASP A 111 13.87 3.30 -11.03
CA ASP A 111 12.88 3.08 -9.99
C ASP A 111 11.49 3.52 -10.50
N LEU A 112 10.47 2.70 -10.27
CA LEU A 112 9.07 2.97 -10.61
C LEU A 112 8.29 3.26 -9.33
N VAL A 113 7.50 4.33 -9.34
CA VAL A 113 6.73 4.76 -8.16
C VAL A 113 5.27 4.97 -8.54
N ILE A 114 4.37 4.42 -7.76
CA ILE A 114 2.96 4.76 -7.75
C ILE A 114 2.70 5.53 -6.46
N ASP A 115 2.25 6.77 -6.54
CA ASP A 115 2.08 7.64 -5.37
C ASP A 115 1.00 7.14 -4.42
N ASP A 116 -0.15 6.74 -4.96
CA ASP A 116 -1.29 6.26 -4.18
C ASP A 116 -2.21 5.38 -5.06
N LEU A 117 -2.57 4.20 -4.58
CA LEU A 117 -3.48 3.27 -5.26
C LEU A 117 -4.95 3.45 -4.84
N ASP A 118 -5.24 4.23 -3.81
CA ASP A 118 -6.60 4.43 -3.31
C ASP A 118 -7.53 5.11 -4.32
N PRO A 119 -7.09 6.11 -5.12
CA PRO A 119 -7.94 6.66 -6.16
C PRO A 119 -8.38 5.62 -7.22
N VAL A 120 -7.52 4.63 -7.52
CA VAL A 120 -7.87 3.51 -8.39
C VAL A 120 -8.91 2.62 -7.72
N ALA A 121 -8.71 2.29 -6.43
CA ALA A 121 -9.65 1.49 -5.66
C ALA A 121 -11.00 2.19 -5.46
N ALA A 122 -11.01 3.50 -5.23
CA ALA A 122 -12.22 4.29 -5.07
C ALA A 122 -13.04 4.39 -6.37
N ARG A 123 -12.35 4.47 -7.52
CA ARG A 123 -13.00 4.58 -8.84
C ARG A 123 -13.55 3.24 -9.33
N ASP A 124 -12.74 2.19 -9.27
CA ASP A 124 -12.95 0.93 -9.99
C ASP A 124 -13.07 -0.29 -9.05
N GLY A 125 -13.00 -0.07 -7.72
CA GLY A 125 -13.02 -1.11 -6.69
C GLY A 125 -11.62 -1.66 -6.33
N HIS A 126 -11.52 -2.26 -5.16
CA HIS A 126 -10.25 -2.82 -4.64
C HIS A 126 -9.65 -3.90 -5.55
N ASP A 127 -10.47 -4.75 -6.15
CA ASP A 127 -9.99 -5.79 -7.07
C ASP A 127 -9.37 -5.19 -8.34
N SER A 128 -9.82 -4.01 -8.78
CA SER A 128 -9.22 -3.30 -9.91
C SER A 128 -7.83 -2.74 -9.57
N ALA A 129 -7.64 -2.23 -8.35
CA ALA A 129 -6.33 -1.77 -7.89
C ALA A 129 -5.34 -2.95 -7.79
N VAL A 130 -5.80 -4.10 -7.30
CA VAL A 130 -4.99 -5.33 -7.27
C VAL A 130 -4.65 -5.79 -8.69
N ALA A 131 -5.62 -5.87 -9.60
CA ALA A 131 -5.40 -6.26 -10.99
C ALA A 131 -4.48 -5.27 -11.74
N PHE A 132 -4.55 -3.97 -11.43
CA PHE A 132 -3.61 -2.98 -11.95
C PHE A 132 -2.19 -3.27 -11.46
N THR A 133 -2.03 -3.55 -10.17
CA THR A 133 -0.73 -3.89 -9.58
C THR A 133 -0.17 -5.17 -10.19
N ASP A 134 -0.96 -6.24 -10.31
CA ASP A 134 -0.53 -7.50 -10.92
C ASP A 134 0.01 -7.28 -12.35
N ARG A 135 -0.71 -6.50 -13.19
CA ARG A 135 -0.26 -6.16 -14.55
C ARG A 135 0.98 -5.27 -14.58
N LEU A 136 1.08 -4.34 -13.63
CA LEU A 136 2.26 -3.48 -13.49
C LEU A 136 3.50 -4.31 -13.16
N LEU A 137 3.39 -5.25 -12.21
CA LEU A 137 4.48 -6.14 -11.83
C LEU A 137 4.85 -7.10 -12.97
N GLU A 138 3.87 -7.70 -13.64
CA GLU A 138 4.10 -8.56 -14.81
C GLU A 138 4.86 -7.82 -15.92
N ARG A 139 4.47 -6.57 -16.21
CA ARG A 139 5.02 -5.80 -17.31
C ARG A 139 6.37 -5.17 -17.02
N PHE A 140 6.63 -4.77 -15.78
CA PHE A 140 7.78 -3.96 -15.39
C PHE A 140 8.68 -4.57 -14.32
N GLY A 141 8.29 -5.66 -13.66
CA GLY A 141 9.06 -6.28 -12.59
C GLY A 141 10.49 -6.68 -12.99
N LYS A 142 10.72 -7.02 -14.26
CA LYS A 142 12.07 -7.34 -14.80
C LYS A 142 12.80 -6.14 -15.41
N ARG A 143 12.13 -4.99 -15.50
CA ARG A 143 12.68 -3.77 -16.13
C ARG A 143 13.09 -2.74 -15.11
N ALA A 144 12.34 -2.60 -14.04
CA ALA A 144 12.63 -1.70 -12.94
C ALA A 144 13.72 -2.27 -12.01
N ASN A 145 14.40 -1.39 -11.29
CA ASN A 145 15.27 -1.76 -10.17
C ASN A 145 14.44 -1.94 -8.90
N ARG A 146 13.55 -0.99 -8.65
CA ARG A 146 12.59 -1.02 -7.53
C ARG A 146 11.23 -0.56 -7.98
N ILE A 147 10.19 -1.08 -7.32
CA ILE A 147 8.82 -0.64 -7.50
C ILE A 147 8.27 -0.26 -6.13
N ALA A 148 7.93 1.02 -5.96
CA ALA A 148 7.30 1.52 -4.74
C ALA A 148 5.82 1.80 -5.01
N LEU A 149 4.94 1.20 -4.23
CA LEU A 149 3.49 1.32 -4.32
C LEU A 149 2.99 2.05 -3.08
N GLY A 150 2.32 3.18 -3.27
CA GLY A 150 1.64 3.90 -2.19
C GLY A 150 0.19 3.43 -2.04
N CYS A 151 -0.29 3.37 -0.81
CA CYS A 151 -1.70 3.30 -0.50
C CYS A 151 -1.98 4.00 0.83
N SER A 152 -3.17 4.54 1.02
CA SER A 152 -3.59 5.02 2.31
C SER A 152 -3.94 3.87 3.24
N LEU A 153 -4.35 4.20 4.46
CA LEU A 153 -4.70 3.21 5.47
C LEU A 153 -5.93 2.36 5.11
N GLY A 154 -6.77 2.83 4.19
CA GLY A 154 -7.93 2.10 3.65
C GLY A 154 -7.63 1.23 2.42
N GLY A 155 -6.37 1.16 1.99
CA GLY A 155 -5.97 0.50 0.76
C GLY A 155 -6.21 -1.01 0.71
N PRO A 156 -6.11 -1.62 -0.47
CA PRO A 156 -6.42 -3.03 -0.66
C PRO A 156 -5.40 -3.93 0.03
N VAL A 157 -5.83 -4.61 1.08
CA VAL A 157 -5.03 -5.53 1.89
C VAL A 157 -4.40 -6.64 1.04
N LYS A 158 -5.08 -7.08 -0.02
CA LYS A 158 -4.58 -8.10 -0.97
C LYS A 158 -3.25 -7.72 -1.64
N LEU A 159 -2.82 -6.45 -1.57
CA LEU A 159 -1.52 -6.02 -2.09
C LEU A 159 -0.34 -6.53 -1.27
N VAL A 160 -0.54 -6.80 0.02
CA VAL A 160 0.54 -7.25 0.92
C VAL A 160 1.21 -8.54 0.42
N SER A 161 0.44 -9.47 -0.12
CA SER A 161 0.96 -10.74 -0.67
C SER A 161 1.72 -10.60 -2.00
N ARG A 162 1.82 -9.40 -2.55
CA ARG A 162 2.45 -9.11 -3.85
C ARG A 162 3.73 -8.29 -3.74
N VAL A 163 4.15 -8.01 -2.52
CA VAL A 163 5.29 -7.12 -2.25
C VAL A 163 6.32 -7.81 -1.38
N ASP A 164 7.58 -7.44 -1.56
CA ASP A 164 8.70 -7.99 -0.78
C ASP A 164 8.79 -7.35 0.62
N SER A 165 8.27 -6.13 0.75
CA SER A 165 8.30 -5.41 2.02
C SER A 165 7.18 -4.40 2.16
N VAL A 166 6.77 -4.11 3.40
CA VAL A 166 5.79 -3.08 3.73
C VAL A 166 6.45 -2.03 4.64
N ALA A 167 6.35 -0.77 4.24
CA ALA A 167 6.99 0.33 4.94
C ALA A 167 5.98 1.10 5.81
N SER A 168 5.64 0.55 6.95
CA SER A 168 4.84 1.24 7.96
C SER A 168 5.09 0.74 9.39
N ALA A 169 5.90 -0.31 9.57
CA ALA A 169 6.21 -0.85 10.88
C ALA A 169 7.24 0.04 11.60
N ASP A 170 6.85 0.62 12.74
CA ASP A 170 7.78 1.24 13.68
C ASP A 170 8.40 0.20 14.62
N ALA A 171 9.54 0.54 15.25
CA ALA A 171 10.28 -0.36 16.15
C ALA A 171 9.45 -0.83 17.35
N ASP A 172 8.53 0.00 17.86
CA ASP A 172 7.67 -0.35 18.99
C ASP A 172 6.64 -1.40 18.57
N THR A 173 6.12 -1.30 17.34
CA THR A 173 5.20 -2.29 16.80
C THR A 173 5.90 -3.61 16.56
N VAL A 174 7.11 -3.61 15.98
CA VAL A 174 7.91 -4.84 15.79
C VAL A 174 8.14 -5.52 17.14
N ALA A 175 8.61 -4.78 18.14
CA ALA A 175 8.84 -5.32 19.50
C ALA A 175 7.55 -5.86 20.15
N ALA A 176 6.39 -5.23 19.90
CA ALA A 176 5.10 -5.70 20.41
C ALA A 176 4.67 -7.01 19.74
N VAL A 177 4.84 -7.12 18.43
CA VAL A 177 4.55 -8.33 17.64
C VAL A 177 5.44 -9.49 18.08
N GLU A 178 6.76 -9.28 18.22
CA GLU A 178 7.69 -10.27 18.72
C GLU A 178 7.36 -10.72 20.15
N ARG A 179 6.96 -9.78 20.99
CA ARG A 179 6.53 -10.10 22.37
C ARG A 179 5.30 -10.98 22.36
N LEU A 180 4.27 -10.64 21.58
CA LEU A 180 3.06 -11.45 21.46
C LEU A 180 3.39 -12.86 20.93
N SER A 181 4.27 -12.98 19.95
CA SER A 181 4.72 -14.26 19.40
C SER A 181 5.33 -15.16 20.45
N ARG A 182 6.11 -14.60 21.38
CA ARG A 182 6.77 -15.36 22.48
C ARG A 182 5.84 -15.67 23.63
N GLU A 183 4.99 -14.72 24.04
CA GLU A 183 4.14 -14.85 25.23
C GLU A 183 2.84 -15.62 24.96
N ASP A 184 2.27 -15.48 23.75
CA ASP A 184 1.05 -16.15 23.35
C ASP A 184 1.08 -16.55 21.86
N PRO A 185 1.79 -17.62 21.53
CA PRO A 185 1.92 -18.11 20.17
C PRO A 185 0.58 -18.45 19.53
N THR A 186 -0.42 -18.83 20.32
CA THR A 186 -1.76 -19.16 19.83
C THR A 186 -2.46 -17.93 19.28
N THR A 187 -2.56 -16.86 20.08
CA THR A 187 -3.14 -15.60 19.66
C THR A 187 -2.34 -14.99 18.51
N PHE A 188 -1.01 -15.00 18.60
CA PHE A 188 -0.15 -14.56 17.50
C PHE A 188 -0.44 -15.31 16.19
N GLY A 189 -0.60 -16.63 16.25
CA GLY A 189 -0.93 -17.45 15.08
C GLY A 189 -2.26 -17.07 14.41
N TYR A 190 -3.25 -16.62 15.17
CA TYR A 190 -4.49 -16.08 14.63
C TYR A 190 -4.27 -14.70 13.98
N VAL A 191 -3.58 -13.79 14.65
CA VAL A 191 -3.27 -12.47 14.09
C VAL A 191 -2.47 -12.62 12.81
N ARG A 192 -1.39 -13.40 12.82
CA ARG A 192 -0.53 -13.61 11.66
C ARG A 192 -1.29 -14.05 10.42
N ARG A 193 -2.28 -14.92 10.57
CA ARG A 193 -3.05 -15.44 9.43
C ARG A 193 -4.23 -14.58 9.02
N HIS A 194 -4.78 -13.78 9.93
CA HIS A 194 -6.10 -13.16 9.74
C HIS A 194 -6.15 -11.67 10.08
N TRP A 195 -4.99 -11.01 10.31
CA TRP A 195 -4.97 -9.57 10.61
C TRP A 195 -5.61 -8.73 9.50
N ALA A 196 -5.36 -9.11 8.27
CA ALA A 196 -5.85 -8.43 7.08
C ALA A 196 -7.38 -8.51 6.97
N GLU A 197 -7.95 -9.71 7.18
CA GLU A 197 -9.39 -9.91 7.18
C GLU A 197 -10.07 -9.23 8.38
N ALA A 198 -9.42 -9.26 9.55
CA ALA A 198 -9.90 -8.55 10.74
C ALA A 198 -9.93 -7.03 10.51
N LYS A 199 -8.88 -6.45 9.90
CA LYS A 199 -8.83 -5.04 9.50
C LYS A 199 -9.98 -4.72 8.53
N GLN A 200 -10.15 -5.49 7.47
CA GLN A 200 -11.23 -5.29 6.50
C GLN A 200 -12.62 -5.35 7.15
N GLY A 201 -12.83 -6.29 8.07
CA GLY A 201 -14.09 -6.41 8.79
C GLY A 201 -14.37 -5.22 9.72
N ILE A 202 -13.34 -4.69 10.39
CA ILE A 202 -13.44 -3.47 11.21
C ILE A 202 -13.88 -2.29 10.33
N GLU A 203 -13.21 -2.07 9.21
CA GLU A 203 -13.45 -0.93 8.31
C GLU A 203 -14.79 -1.02 7.56
N ALA A 204 -15.28 -2.22 7.29
CA ALA A 204 -16.58 -2.44 6.68
C ALA A 204 -17.76 -2.38 7.68
N CYS A 205 -17.48 -2.44 8.99
CA CYS A 205 -18.52 -2.50 10.01
C CYS A 205 -19.03 -1.09 10.37
N ASP A 206 -20.32 -0.86 10.22
CA ASP A 206 -21.00 0.42 10.52
C ASP A 206 -21.33 0.64 12.01
N ARG A 207 -20.93 -0.31 12.89
CA ARG A 207 -21.26 -0.28 14.34
C ARG A 207 -20.07 0.18 15.17
N ASN A 208 -20.32 1.02 16.15
CA ASN A 208 -19.27 1.50 17.06
C ASN A 208 -18.77 0.42 18.04
N TYR A 209 -19.65 -0.48 18.49
CA TYR A 209 -19.34 -1.47 19.54
C TYR A 209 -19.82 -2.88 19.17
N PRO A 210 -19.33 -3.46 18.05
CA PRO A 210 -19.78 -4.77 17.58
C PRO A 210 -19.12 -5.91 18.37
N GLN A 211 -19.78 -7.07 18.33
CA GLN A 211 -19.17 -8.36 18.62
C GLN A 211 -18.48 -8.92 17.38
N SER A 212 -17.58 -9.91 17.52
CA SER A 212 -16.89 -10.54 16.40
C SER A 212 -17.82 -11.06 15.30
N LYS A 213 -18.98 -11.59 15.66
CA LYS A 213 -20.00 -12.05 14.67
C LYS A 213 -20.57 -10.91 13.82
N GLN A 214 -20.60 -9.68 14.35
CA GLN A 214 -21.11 -8.50 13.62
C GLN A 214 -20.04 -7.93 12.72
N VAL A 215 -18.77 -7.93 13.17
CA VAL A 215 -17.62 -7.59 12.32
C VAL A 215 -17.50 -8.59 11.17
N HIS A 216 -17.62 -9.89 11.45
CA HIS A 216 -17.60 -10.94 10.44
C HIS A 216 -18.74 -10.79 9.40
N ALA A 217 -19.94 -10.44 9.86
CA ALA A 217 -21.10 -10.25 8.97
C ALA A 217 -20.98 -9.01 8.06
N ALA A 218 -20.05 -8.10 8.33
CA ALA A 218 -19.75 -6.95 7.47
C ALA A 218 -18.80 -7.28 6.30
N LEU A 219 -18.13 -8.44 6.34
CA LEU A 219 -17.27 -8.92 5.26
C LEU A 219 -18.13 -9.45 4.10
N SER A 220 -17.75 -9.12 2.87
CA SER A 220 -18.46 -9.57 1.66
C SER A 220 -18.18 -11.03 1.34
N ASP A 221 -16.96 -11.52 1.60
CA ASP A 221 -16.53 -12.89 1.30
C ASP A 221 -15.56 -13.36 2.41
N PRO A 222 -16.06 -13.73 3.61
CA PRO A 222 -15.22 -14.10 4.73
C PRO A 222 -14.57 -15.47 4.53
N GLU A 223 -13.26 -15.53 4.70
CA GLU A 223 -12.47 -16.77 4.69
C GLU A 223 -12.46 -17.45 6.07
N THR A 224 -12.80 -16.72 7.13
CA THR A 224 -12.78 -17.19 8.51
C THR A 224 -14.18 -17.48 9.06
N THR A 225 -14.21 -18.02 10.27
CA THR A 225 -15.44 -18.08 11.09
C THR A 225 -15.48 -16.88 12.06
N PRO A 226 -16.68 -16.50 12.57
CA PRO A 226 -16.78 -15.44 13.60
C PRO A 226 -15.92 -15.69 14.84
N ARG A 227 -15.66 -16.95 15.19
CA ARG A 227 -14.78 -17.34 16.29
C ARG A 227 -13.32 -17.09 15.96
N THR A 228 -12.88 -17.50 14.78
CA THR A 228 -11.51 -17.30 14.29
C THR A 228 -11.20 -15.81 14.16
N LEU A 229 -12.11 -15.05 13.54
CA LEU A 229 -12.01 -13.61 13.44
C LEU A 229 -11.94 -12.94 14.82
N GLY A 230 -12.75 -13.41 15.79
CA GLY A 230 -12.71 -12.93 17.16
C GLY A 230 -11.36 -13.13 17.85
N ALA A 231 -10.67 -14.24 17.56
CA ALA A 231 -9.31 -14.46 18.08
C ALA A 231 -8.30 -13.49 17.45
N ALA A 232 -8.40 -13.21 16.14
CA ALA A 232 -7.57 -12.20 15.49
C ALA A 232 -7.84 -10.79 16.04
N LEU A 233 -9.10 -10.39 16.20
CA LEU A 233 -9.49 -9.11 16.81
C LEU A 233 -8.93 -8.97 18.23
N SER A 234 -8.98 -10.03 19.03
CA SER A 234 -8.39 -10.02 20.39
C SER A 234 -6.87 -9.82 20.36
N GLY A 235 -6.20 -10.35 19.35
CA GLY A 235 -4.78 -10.10 19.12
C GLY A 235 -4.49 -8.65 18.70
N LEU A 236 -5.31 -8.04 17.84
CA LEU A 236 -5.20 -6.62 17.49
C LEU A 236 -5.41 -5.71 18.71
N VAL A 237 -6.28 -6.09 19.66
CA VAL A 237 -6.42 -5.39 20.95
C VAL A 237 -5.11 -5.47 21.73
N ARG A 238 -4.51 -6.65 21.87
CA ARG A 238 -3.23 -6.82 22.59
C ARG A 238 -2.07 -6.07 21.94
N LEU A 239 -2.11 -5.90 20.65
CA LEU A 239 -1.12 -5.13 19.88
C LEU A 239 -1.45 -3.63 19.83
N GLY A 240 -2.56 -3.22 20.43
CA GLY A 240 -2.94 -1.83 20.59
C GLY A 240 -3.48 -1.15 19.34
N ALA A 241 -3.98 -1.89 18.35
CA ALA A 241 -4.68 -1.33 17.20
C ALA A 241 -6.18 -1.11 17.46
N LEU A 242 -6.74 -1.81 18.46
CA LEU A 242 -8.14 -1.82 18.78
C LEU A 242 -8.31 -1.87 20.29
N ASP A 243 -9.41 -1.35 20.82
CA ASP A 243 -9.77 -1.47 22.21
C ASP A 243 -11.04 -2.32 22.41
N THR A 244 -11.28 -2.77 23.64
CA THR A 244 -12.53 -3.45 24.01
C THR A 244 -13.48 -2.48 24.69
N TRP A 245 -14.77 -2.58 24.35
CA TRP A 245 -15.83 -1.84 25.03
C TRP A 245 -16.26 -2.58 26.28
N SER A 246 -15.93 -2.03 27.46
CA SER A 246 -16.27 -2.46 28.84
C SER A 246 -15.93 -3.91 29.25
N GLU A 247 -15.61 -4.09 30.52
CA GLU A 247 -15.32 -5.37 31.16
C GLU A 247 -16.57 -6.10 31.69
N THR A 248 -17.73 -5.94 31.08
CA THR A 248 -18.99 -6.56 31.55
C THR A 248 -19.05 -8.04 31.23
N VAL A 249 -19.76 -8.79 32.11
CA VAL A 249 -20.06 -10.20 31.93
C VAL A 249 -20.87 -10.38 30.64
N GLY A 250 -20.26 -10.98 29.60
CA GLY A 250 -20.91 -11.18 28.29
C GLY A 250 -19.91 -11.38 27.16
N PRO A 251 -20.39 -11.54 25.92
CA PRO A 251 -19.50 -11.62 24.77
C PRO A 251 -18.72 -10.33 24.58
N THR A 252 -17.42 -10.43 24.31
CA THR A 252 -16.53 -9.30 24.05
C THR A 252 -17.09 -8.39 22.96
N ARG A 253 -17.12 -7.09 23.22
CA ARG A 253 -17.41 -6.03 22.26
C ARG A 253 -16.14 -5.25 22.00
N TYR A 254 -15.92 -4.87 20.74
CA TYR A 254 -14.77 -4.10 20.33
C TYR A 254 -15.16 -2.65 20.13
N ASP A 255 -14.32 -1.72 20.58
CA ASP A 255 -14.51 -0.29 20.37
C ASP A 255 -13.90 0.13 19.03
N LEU A 256 -14.74 0.20 17.99
CA LEU A 256 -14.28 0.62 16.67
C LEU A 256 -14.04 2.13 16.57
N THR A 257 -14.53 2.92 17.54
CA THR A 257 -14.23 4.37 17.57
C THR A 257 -12.81 4.65 18.05
N ALA A 258 -12.19 3.68 18.75
CA ALA A 258 -10.81 3.71 19.19
C ALA A 258 -9.87 2.97 18.22
N TYR A 259 -10.36 2.46 17.10
CA TYR A 259 -9.53 1.77 16.13
C TYR A 259 -8.47 2.69 15.53
N ARG A 260 -7.26 2.18 15.44
CA ARG A 260 -6.08 2.87 14.89
C ARG A 260 -5.63 2.18 13.61
N PRO A 261 -6.08 2.64 12.44
CA PRO A 261 -5.77 2.01 11.14
C PRO A 261 -4.27 1.93 10.85
N ASP A 262 -3.52 3.01 11.17
CA ASP A 262 -2.06 3.10 11.06
C ASP A 262 -1.37 1.98 11.87
N ARG A 263 -1.84 1.73 13.09
CA ARG A 263 -1.33 0.65 13.94
C ARG A 263 -1.67 -0.72 13.37
N GLY A 264 -2.86 -0.89 12.80
CA GLY A 264 -3.27 -2.11 12.11
C GLY A 264 -2.32 -2.45 10.94
N TRP A 265 -1.99 -1.48 10.13
CA TRP A 265 -1.01 -1.63 9.05
C TRP A 265 0.40 -1.91 9.54
N ALA A 266 0.86 -1.19 10.57
CA ALA A 266 2.17 -1.42 11.16
C ALA A 266 2.33 -2.84 11.71
N ILE A 267 1.26 -3.40 12.32
CA ILE A 267 1.22 -4.79 12.78
C ILE A 267 1.37 -5.75 11.60
N GLY A 268 0.61 -5.55 10.54
CA GLY A 268 0.72 -6.36 9.32
C GLY A 268 2.14 -6.34 8.73
N ALA A 269 2.73 -5.15 8.60
CA ALA A 269 4.09 -4.99 8.11
C ALA A 269 5.13 -5.70 9.00
N ALA A 270 4.98 -5.62 10.33
CA ALA A 270 5.89 -6.30 11.25
C ALA A 270 5.78 -7.83 11.17
N ILE A 271 4.56 -8.34 10.95
CA ILE A 271 4.32 -9.79 10.77
C ILE A 271 4.97 -10.30 9.50
N GLU A 272 4.80 -9.59 8.37
CA GLU A 272 5.38 -9.98 7.07
C GLU A 272 6.91 -9.91 7.09
N ALA A 273 7.48 -8.88 7.72
CA ALA A 273 8.93 -8.76 7.89
C ALA A 273 9.51 -9.94 8.69
N GLY A 274 8.85 -10.36 9.78
CA GLY A 274 9.29 -11.50 10.58
C GLY A 274 9.11 -12.87 9.90
N ALA A 275 8.20 -12.98 8.93
CA ALA A 275 7.99 -14.21 8.17
C ALA A 275 9.07 -14.46 7.10
N SER A 276 9.85 -13.43 6.75
CA SER A 276 10.93 -13.51 5.75
C SER A 276 12.26 -14.01 6.33
N ASP A 277 12.37 -14.09 7.67
CA ASP A 277 13.59 -14.52 8.38
C ASP A 277 13.56 -16.02 8.79
N ASP A 278 12.47 -16.77 8.55
CA ASP A 278 12.32 -18.21 8.78
C ASP A 278 12.40 -19.02 7.45
#